data_2fc520b784fa62a19bc6a32f0ff15b87
#
_entry.id   2fc520b784fa62a19bc6a32f0ff15b87
#
_cell.length_a   1.000
_cell.length_b   1.000
_cell.length_c   1.000
_cell.angle_alpha   90.00
_cell.angle_beta   90.00
_cell.angle_gamma   90.00
#
_symmetry.space_group_name_H-M   'P 1'
#
loop_
_entity.id
_entity.type
_entity.pdbx_description
1 polymer ?
#
loop_
_entity_poly.entity_id
_entity_poly.type
_entity_poly.pdbx_seq_one_letter_code
_entity_poly.pdbx_strand_id
1 'polypeptide(L)'
;MLVTLFTDAGHCPDLHVGVWAAWAKESGQTLRRAGILIGDVPHSGEAEFKALHNGLFLVSRVINPPAESRIICQVDSQEVLTALEKGKHPRAEMRFLAQKLLADYAEQRRWLLSFRHVKGHKGTVTPRNAVNTWCDKECKRLLGVARVEKRAVQAARCVPSLGQG
;
A
#
# COMPACT_ATOMS: atom_id res chain seq x y z
N MET A 1 1.90 -3.76 -22.89
CA MET A 1 1.95 -2.44 -22.18
C MET A 1 2.96 -2.52 -21.05
N LEU A 2 3.61 -1.41 -20.68
CA LEU A 2 4.52 -1.32 -19.53
C LEU A 2 4.00 -0.28 -18.54
N VAL A 3 3.73 -0.68 -17.31
CA VAL A 3 3.34 0.20 -16.21
C VAL A 3 4.40 0.16 -15.12
N THR A 4 4.78 1.31 -14.59
CA THR A 4 5.61 1.41 -13.38
C THR A 4 4.72 1.88 -12.24
N LEU A 5 4.68 1.10 -11.16
CA LEU A 5 3.90 1.37 -9.96
C LEU A 5 4.85 1.53 -8.77
N PHE A 6 4.70 2.62 -8.02
CA PHE A 6 5.31 2.84 -6.72
C PHE A 6 4.23 2.80 -5.65
N THR A 7 4.50 2.15 -4.55
CA THR A 7 3.64 2.14 -3.38
C THR A 7 4.43 2.35 -2.11
N ASP A 8 3.79 2.95 -1.14
CA ASP A 8 4.32 3.17 0.20
C ASP A 8 3.17 3.09 1.20
N ALA A 9 3.47 2.77 2.44
CA ALA A 9 2.51 2.71 3.52
C ALA A 9 2.99 3.46 4.75
N GLY A 10 2.03 3.96 5.52
CA GLY A 10 2.27 4.45 6.87
C GLY A 10 1.51 3.59 7.86
N HIS A 11 2.08 3.37 9.03
CA HIS A 11 1.49 2.53 10.07
C HIS A 11 1.63 3.17 11.44
N CYS A 12 0.57 3.05 12.26
CA CYS A 12 0.58 3.42 13.67
C CYS A 12 0.23 2.19 14.50
N PRO A 13 1.22 1.54 15.16
CA PRO A 13 0.99 0.30 15.88
C PRO A 13 0.04 0.48 17.07
N ASP A 14 0.14 1.60 17.80
CA ASP A 14 -0.68 1.85 18.99
C ASP A 14 -2.19 1.97 18.69
N LEU A 15 -2.53 2.40 17.50
CA LEU A 15 -3.91 2.62 17.05
C LEU A 15 -4.38 1.60 16.02
N HIS A 16 -3.51 0.70 15.58
CA HIS A 16 -3.75 -0.25 14.49
C HIS A 16 -4.29 0.43 13.22
N VAL A 17 -3.75 1.60 12.90
CA VAL A 17 -4.15 2.39 11.74
C VAL A 17 -3.07 2.30 10.67
N GLY A 18 -3.49 2.07 9.44
CA GLY A 18 -2.62 2.10 8.27
C GLY A 18 -3.11 3.09 7.21
N VAL A 19 -2.19 3.59 6.43
CA VAL A 19 -2.44 4.45 5.26
C VAL A 19 -1.60 3.96 4.09
N TRP A 20 -1.97 4.39 2.89
CA TRP A 20 -1.28 3.98 1.67
C TRP A 20 -1.17 5.14 0.69
N ALA A 21 -0.14 5.10 -0.13
CA ALA A 21 0.02 5.95 -1.30
C ALA A 21 0.48 5.12 -2.49
N ALA A 22 0.00 5.46 -3.67
CA ALA A 22 0.38 4.82 -4.93
C ALA A 22 0.58 5.86 -6.02
N TRP A 23 1.62 5.67 -6.81
CA TRP A 23 1.92 6.43 -8.01
C TRP A 23 2.20 5.47 -9.14
N ALA A 24 1.44 5.57 -10.23
CA ALA A 24 1.64 4.74 -11.41
C ALA A 24 1.84 5.59 -12.66
N LYS A 25 2.65 5.10 -13.58
CA LYS A 25 2.92 5.72 -14.88
C LYS A 25 2.88 4.69 -16.00
N GLU A 26 2.19 5.06 -17.08
CA GLU A 26 2.14 4.37 -18.36
C GLU A 26 2.16 5.41 -19.49
N SER A 27 3.10 5.30 -20.45
CA SER A 27 3.17 6.08 -21.71
C SER A 27 2.72 7.55 -21.61
N GLY A 28 3.14 8.28 -20.58
CA GLY A 28 2.75 9.68 -20.34
C GLY A 28 1.54 9.88 -19.45
N GLN A 29 0.69 8.87 -19.22
CA GLN A 29 -0.37 8.92 -18.23
C GLN A 29 0.21 8.69 -16.83
N THR A 30 -0.17 9.54 -15.89
CA THR A 30 0.23 9.44 -14.48
C THR A 30 -0.99 9.33 -13.60
N LEU A 31 -1.00 8.33 -12.74
CA LEU A 31 -2.02 8.10 -11.72
C LEU A 31 -1.40 8.28 -10.34
N ARG A 32 -2.04 9.07 -9.49
CA ARG A 32 -1.65 9.28 -8.08
C ARG A 32 -2.86 9.15 -7.20
N ARG A 33 -2.77 8.33 -6.16
CA ARG A 33 -3.82 8.18 -5.15
C ARG A 33 -3.19 7.83 -3.80
N ALA A 34 -3.86 8.24 -2.74
CA ALA A 34 -3.52 7.88 -1.38
C ALA A 34 -4.80 7.79 -0.55
N GLY A 35 -4.78 7.07 0.56
CA GLY A 35 -5.94 6.89 1.40
C GLY A 35 -5.63 6.20 2.73
N ILE A 36 -6.64 6.13 3.59
CA ILE A 36 -6.60 5.40 4.85
C ILE A 36 -7.02 3.96 4.56
N LEU A 37 -6.31 2.99 5.13
CA LEU A 37 -6.66 1.58 5.05
C LEU A 37 -7.89 1.29 5.91
N ILE A 38 -8.82 0.50 5.38
CA ILE A 38 -10.04 0.11 6.08
C ILE A 38 -9.73 -1.02 7.07
N GLY A 39 -10.32 -0.94 8.26
CA GLY A 39 -10.18 -1.93 9.33
C GLY A 39 -8.89 -1.78 10.13
N ASP A 40 -8.66 -2.72 11.02
CA ASP A 40 -7.45 -2.77 11.83
C ASP A 40 -6.26 -3.23 11.00
N VAL A 41 -5.13 -2.59 11.23
CA VAL A 41 -3.85 -2.89 10.60
C VAL A 41 -2.82 -3.10 11.71
N PRO A 42 -2.63 -4.33 12.19
CA PRO A 42 -1.79 -4.61 13.35
C PRO A 42 -0.28 -4.50 13.06
N HIS A 43 0.12 -4.60 11.79
CA HIS A 43 1.53 -4.67 11.41
C HIS A 43 1.87 -3.80 10.21
N SER A 44 3.06 -3.21 10.21
CA SER A 44 3.55 -2.40 9.09
C SER A 44 3.65 -3.19 7.77
N GLY A 45 4.12 -4.44 7.82
CA GLY A 45 4.17 -5.30 6.63
C GLY A 45 2.79 -5.54 6.01
N GLU A 46 1.74 -5.66 6.82
CA GLU A 46 0.36 -5.76 6.32
C GLU A 46 -0.07 -4.45 5.64
N ALA A 47 0.28 -3.28 6.22
CA ALA A 47 0.02 -2.00 5.58
C ALA A 47 0.67 -1.91 4.20
N GLU A 48 1.93 -2.35 4.08
CA GLU A 48 2.68 -2.38 2.81
C GLU A 48 2.03 -3.30 1.77
N PHE A 49 1.59 -4.51 2.15
CA PHE A 49 0.86 -5.39 1.24
C PHE A 49 -0.46 -4.77 0.78
N LYS A 50 -1.22 -4.19 1.71
CA LYS A 50 -2.49 -3.51 1.38
C LYS A 50 -2.25 -2.30 0.46
N ALA A 51 -1.15 -1.55 0.66
CA ALA A 51 -0.76 -0.46 -0.22
C ALA A 51 -0.46 -0.96 -1.64
N LEU A 52 0.31 -2.04 -1.77
CA LEU A 52 0.61 -2.65 -3.06
C LEU A 52 -0.65 -3.18 -3.75
N HIS A 53 -1.54 -3.85 -3.01
CA HIS A 53 -2.82 -4.34 -3.54
C HIS A 53 -3.69 -3.17 -4.03
N ASN A 54 -3.83 -2.10 -3.24
CA ASN A 54 -4.59 -0.92 -3.63
C ASN A 54 -3.99 -0.24 -4.87
N GLY A 55 -2.66 -0.17 -4.98
CA GLY A 55 -1.97 0.35 -6.15
C GLY A 55 -2.26 -0.47 -7.41
N LEU A 56 -2.17 -1.79 -7.34
CA LEU A 56 -2.50 -2.70 -8.43
C LEU A 56 -3.99 -2.65 -8.80
N PHE A 57 -4.87 -2.54 -7.79
CA PHE A 57 -6.30 -2.35 -8.02
C PHE A 57 -6.58 -1.05 -8.79
N LEU A 58 -5.95 0.06 -8.42
CA LEU A 58 -6.08 1.32 -9.16
C LEU A 58 -5.56 1.21 -10.59
N VAL A 59 -4.40 0.57 -10.80
CA VAL A 59 -3.88 0.29 -12.14
C VAL A 59 -4.90 -0.51 -12.94
N SER A 60 -5.54 -1.51 -12.33
CA SER A 60 -6.54 -2.33 -13.00
C SER A 60 -7.82 -1.58 -13.38
N ARG A 61 -8.20 -0.56 -12.60
CA ARG A 61 -9.45 0.18 -12.80
C ARG A 61 -9.30 1.41 -13.68
N VAL A 62 -8.13 2.06 -13.67
CA VAL A 62 -7.91 3.35 -14.33
C VAL A 62 -7.08 3.19 -15.60
N ILE A 63 -5.94 2.49 -15.54
CA ILE A 63 -5.08 2.23 -16.71
C ILE A 63 -5.61 1.03 -17.50
N ASN A 64 -6.13 0.03 -16.77
CA ASN A 64 -6.68 -1.21 -17.30
C ASN A 64 -5.77 -1.91 -18.34
N PRO A 65 -4.52 -2.25 -17.97
CA PRO A 65 -3.59 -2.90 -18.89
C PRO A 65 -4.15 -4.22 -19.41
N PRO A 66 -3.99 -4.53 -20.69
CA PRO A 66 -4.36 -5.84 -21.25
C PRO A 66 -3.53 -6.97 -20.62
N ALA A 67 -3.98 -8.20 -20.84
CA ALA A 67 -3.20 -9.38 -20.48
C ALA A 67 -1.78 -9.29 -21.04
N GLU A 68 -0.81 -9.92 -20.36
CA GLU A 68 0.62 -9.94 -20.71
C GLU A 68 1.33 -8.58 -20.62
N SER A 69 0.64 -7.57 -20.07
CA SER A 69 1.28 -6.31 -19.71
C SER A 69 2.30 -6.53 -18.59
N ARG A 70 3.42 -5.83 -18.70
CA ARG A 70 4.46 -5.84 -17.66
C ARG A 70 4.17 -4.74 -16.64
N ILE A 71 4.01 -5.12 -15.37
CA ILE A 71 3.84 -4.19 -14.26
C ILE A 71 5.07 -4.26 -13.37
N ILE A 72 5.84 -3.17 -13.30
CA ILE A 72 7.00 -3.06 -12.42
C ILE A 72 6.55 -2.40 -11.11
N CYS A 73 6.42 -3.19 -10.05
CA CYS A 73 6.06 -2.74 -8.71
C CYS A 73 7.33 -2.37 -7.94
N GLN A 74 7.41 -1.14 -7.48
CA GLN A 74 8.52 -0.61 -6.70
C GLN A 74 8.06 -0.35 -5.28
N VAL A 75 8.60 -1.10 -4.32
CA VAL A 75 8.26 -1.07 -2.89
C VAL A 75 9.53 -0.91 -2.07
N ASP A 76 9.44 -0.27 -0.91
CA ASP A 76 10.60 -0.09 -0.03
C ASP A 76 10.67 -1.17 1.08
N SER A 77 9.63 -1.98 1.23
CA SER A 77 9.58 -3.06 2.20
C SER A 77 10.25 -4.35 1.69
N GLN A 78 11.42 -4.66 2.25
CA GLN A 78 12.13 -5.91 1.97
C GLN A 78 11.35 -7.15 2.46
N GLU A 79 10.56 -6.99 3.53
CA GLU A 79 9.70 -8.05 4.06
C GLU A 79 8.64 -8.48 3.03
N VAL A 80 7.97 -7.50 2.42
CA VAL A 80 6.97 -7.74 1.37
C VAL A 80 7.59 -8.41 0.14
N LEU A 81 8.74 -7.92 -0.31
CA LEU A 81 9.45 -8.50 -1.45
C LEU A 81 9.83 -9.96 -1.20
N THR A 82 10.37 -10.25 -0.02
CA THR A 82 10.75 -11.62 0.36
C THR A 82 9.55 -12.55 0.38
N ALA A 83 8.40 -12.09 0.88
CA ALA A 83 7.17 -12.89 0.91
C ALA A 83 6.62 -13.16 -0.50
N LEU A 84 6.69 -12.18 -1.40
CA LEU A 84 6.25 -12.31 -2.80
C LEU A 84 7.15 -13.24 -3.61
N GLU A 85 8.48 -13.10 -3.47
CA GLU A 85 9.45 -13.88 -4.24
C GLU A 85 9.56 -15.32 -3.76
N LYS A 86 9.54 -15.54 -2.45
CA LYS A 86 9.77 -16.87 -1.85
C LYS A 86 8.47 -17.60 -1.50
N GLY A 87 7.32 -16.93 -1.53
CA GLY A 87 6.04 -17.50 -1.06
C GLY A 87 6.05 -17.89 0.41
N LYS A 88 7.04 -17.41 1.18
CA LYS A 88 7.27 -17.79 2.58
C LYS A 88 7.34 -16.56 3.47
N HIS A 89 6.63 -16.63 4.59
CA HIS A 89 6.69 -15.62 5.63
C HIS A 89 6.28 -16.25 6.97
N PRO A 90 6.86 -15.86 8.13
CA PRO A 90 6.46 -16.39 9.44
C PRO A 90 4.96 -16.21 9.73
N ARG A 91 4.42 -15.03 9.41
CA ARG A 91 3.00 -14.73 9.63
C ARG A 91 2.13 -15.27 8.52
N ALA A 92 1.04 -15.97 8.90
CA ALA A 92 0.10 -16.58 7.95
C ALA A 92 -0.61 -15.52 7.09
N GLU A 93 -0.99 -14.39 7.69
CA GLU A 93 -1.65 -13.26 7.01
C GLU A 93 -0.80 -12.73 5.86
N MET A 94 0.49 -12.59 6.06
CA MET A 94 1.42 -12.09 5.04
C MET A 94 1.52 -13.06 3.87
N ARG A 95 1.56 -14.37 4.14
CA ARG A 95 1.53 -15.40 3.08
C ARG A 95 0.22 -15.36 2.30
N PHE A 96 -0.90 -15.23 3.01
CA PHE A 96 -2.22 -15.12 2.38
C PHE A 96 -2.32 -13.89 1.48
N LEU A 97 -1.88 -12.71 1.97
CA LEU A 97 -1.89 -11.47 1.19
C LEU A 97 -1.00 -11.57 -0.06
N ALA A 98 0.18 -12.21 0.05
CA ALA A 98 1.07 -12.42 -1.09
C ALA A 98 0.41 -13.36 -2.13
N GLN A 99 -0.14 -14.49 -1.71
CA GLN A 99 -0.83 -15.45 -2.58
C GLN A 99 -2.04 -14.81 -3.27
N LYS A 100 -2.86 -14.08 -2.50
CA LYS A 100 -4.02 -13.37 -3.05
C LYS A 100 -3.62 -12.34 -4.11
N LEU A 101 -2.59 -11.56 -3.87
CA LEU A 101 -2.09 -10.57 -4.82
C LEU A 101 -1.63 -11.22 -6.12
N LEU A 102 -0.86 -12.31 -6.03
CA LEU A 102 -0.40 -13.03 -7.20
C LEU A 102 -1.57 -13.68 -7.97
N ALA A 103 -2.52 -14.29 -7.27
CA ALA A 103 -3.71 -14.87 -7.90
C ALA A 103 -4.55 -13.80 -8.63
N ASP A 104 -4.81 -12.66 -7.99
CA ASP A 104 -5.66 -11.61 -8.56
C ASP A 104 -5.01 -10.94 -9.79
N TYR A 105 -3.70 -10.73 -9.79
CA TYR A 105 -3.05 -9.91 -10.82
C TYR A 105 -2.11 -10.69 -11.76
N ALA A 106 -1.36 -11.65 -11.27
CA ALA A 106 -0.52 -12.47 -12.16
C ALA A 106 -1.33 -13.55 -12.87
N GLU A 107 -2.21 -14.25 -12.17
CA GLU A 107 -2.98 -15.37 -12.74
C GLU A 107 -4.25 -14.89 -13.45
N GLN A 108 -5.18 -14.24 -12.73
CA GLN A 108 -6.48 -13.84 -13.31
C GLN A 108 -6.34 -12.73 -14.37
N ARG A 109 -5.51 -11.69 -14.09
CA ARG A 109 -5.24 -10.63 -15.04
C ARG A 109 -4.18 -11.00 -16.08
N ARG A 110 -3.44 -12.08 -15.85
CA ARG A 110 -2.30 -12.51 -16.68
C ARG A 110 -1.26 -11.40 -16.86
N TRP A 111 -1.00 -10.61 -15.81
CA TRP A 111 0.04 -9.60 -15.84
C TRP A 111 1.40 -10.18 -15.48
N LEU A 112 2.44 -9.70 -16.15
CA LEU A 112 3.83 -10.04 -15.83
C LEU A 112 4.31 -9.11 -14.71
N LEU A 113 4.11 -9.52 -13.46
CA LEU A 113 4.52 -8.74 -12.29
C LEU A 113 6.03 -8.87 -12.07
N SER A 114 6.66 -7.74 -11.80
CA SER A 114 8.08 -7.65 -11.43
C SER A 114 8.21 -6.75 -10.20
N PHE A 115 8.78 -7.26 -9.13
CA PHE A 115 8.94 -6.54 -7.87
C PHE A 115 10.37 -6.03 -7.73
N ARG A 116 10.54 -4.77 -7.30
CA ARG A 116 11.85 -4.13 -7.15
C ARG A 116 11.90 -3.35 -5.85
N HIS A 117 13.00 -3.52 -5.13
CA HIS A 117 13.28 -2.71 -3.95
C HIS A 117 13.66 -1.27 -4.33
N VAL A 118 13.03 -0.30 -3.68
CA VAL A 118 13.42 1.11 -3.74
C VAL A 118 13.97 1.49 -2.38
N LYS A 119 15.25 1.85 -2.32
CA LYS A 119 15.84 2.35 -1.07
C LYS A 119 15.19 3.68 -0.70
N GLY A 120 14.48 3.70 0.43
CA GLY A 120 13.92 4.91 1.02
C GLY A 120 14.99 5.98 1.32
N HIS A 121 14.57 7.23 1.45
CA HIS A 121 15.37 8.35 2.00
C HIS A 121 16.63 8.79 1.23
N LYS A 122 16.72 8.59 -0.08
CA LYS A 122 17.86 9.12 -0.88
C LYS A 122 17.59 10.48 -1.55
N GLY A 123 16.67 11.28 -1.00
CA GLY A 123 16.35 12.61 -1.54
C GLY A 123 15.67 12.59 -2.92
N THR A 124 15.66 13.73 -3.61
CA THR A 124 14.94 13.91 -4.89
C THR A 124 15.86 13.91 -6.11
N VAL A 125 17.08 13.39 -5.98
CA VAL A 125 18.13 13.45 -7.03
C VAL A 125 17.75 12.72 -8.31
N THR A 126 16.86 11.73 -8.24
CA THR A 126 16.36 11.01 -9.43
C THR A 126 14.84 11.08 -9.50
N PRO A 127 14.23 10.99 -10.71
CA PRO A 127 12.77 10.92 -10.84
C PRO A 127 12.12 9.83 -9.99
N ARG A 128 12.79 8.68 -9.83
CA ARG A 128 12.35 7.57 -8.98
C ARG A 128 12.31 7.99 -7.50
N ASN A 129 13.33 8.66 -7.02
CA ASN A 129 13.39 9.14 -5.64
C ASN A 129 12.34 10.22 -5.37
N ALA A 130 12.07 11.10 -6.33
CA ALA A 130 11.02 12.12 -6.21
C ALA A 130 9.63 11.49 -6.06
N VAL A 131 9.34 10.42 -6.80
CA VAL A 131 8.08 9.66 -6.68
C VAL A 131 7.96 8.98 -5.32
N ASN A 132 9.01 8.29 -4.88
CA ASN A 132 9.02 7.64 -3.57
C ASN A 132 8.85 8.67 -2.44
N THR A 133 9.52 9.82 -2.55
CA THR A 133 9.36 10.93 -1.59
C THR A 133 7.93 11.48 -1.57
N TRP A 134 7.23 11.52 -2.72
CA TRP A 134 5.83 11.92 -2.78
C TRP A 134 4.94 10.90 -2.02
N CYS A 135 5.12 9.61 -2.25
CA CYS A 135 4.38 8.56 -1.54
C CYS A 135 4.59 8.66 -0.02
N ASP A 136 5.85 8.76 0.44
CA ASP A 136 6.20 8.92 1.85
C ASP A 136 5.55 10.16 2.49
N LYS A 137 5.59 11.32 1.81
CA LYS A 137 4.94 12.54 2.30
C LYS A 137 3.43 12.39 2.44
N GLU A 138 2.76 11.77 1.46
CA GLU A 138 1.32 11.53 1.50
C GLU A 138 0.96 10.55 2.62
N CYS A 139 1.73 9.48 2.81
CA CYS A 139 1.53 8.56 3.92
C CYS A 139 1.68 9.26 5.28
N LYS A 140 2.70 10.09 5.47
CA LYS A 140 2.89 10.85 6.71
C LYS A 140 1.73 11.81 6.98
N ARG A 141 1.27 12.53 5.97
CA ARG A 141 0.13 13.45 6.07
C ARG A 141 -1.15 12.71 6.47
N LEU A 142 -1.48 11.62 5.76
CA LEU A 142 -2.69 10.84 6.01
C LEU A 142 -2.65 10.12 7.36
N LEU A 143 -1.47 9.65 7.78
CA LEU A 143 -1.33 9.00 9.08
C LEU A 143 -1.61 9.97 10.23
N GLY A 144 -1.26 11.25 10.07
CA GLY A 144 -1.66 12.31 10.99
C GLY A 144 -3.18 12.43 11.11
N VAL A 145 -3.90 12.49 9.98
CA VAL A 145 -5.36 12.54 9.93
C VAL A 145 -5.98 11.30 10.58
N ALA A 146 -5.56 10.12 10.17
CA ALA A 146 -6.10 8.84 10.64
C ALA A 146 -5.93 8.65 12.16
N ARG A 147 -4.82 9.13 12.73
CA ARG A 147 -4.59 9.11 14.18
C ARG A 147 -5.60 9.98 14.93
N VAL A 148 -5.89 11.17 14.41
CA VAL A 148 -6.87 12.08 15.03
C VAL A 148 -8.27 11.46 14.99
N GLU A 149 -8.69 10.95 13.84
CA GLU A 149 -9.99 10.31 13.65
C GLU A 149 -10.17 9.10 14.59
N LYS A 150 -9.18 8.21 14.64
CA LYS A 150 -9.25 7.00 15.48
C LYS A 150 -9.33 7.34 16.96
N ARG A 151 -8.55 8.34 17.43
CA ARG A 151 -8.62 8.81 18.83
C ARG A 151 -9.97 9.44 19.16
N ALA A 152 -10.56 10.22 18.26
CA ALA A 152 -11.88 10.80 18.44
C ALA A 152 -12.94 9.72 18.59
N VAL A 153 -12.90 8.68 17.76
CA VAL A 153 -13.83 7.53 17.85
C VAL A 153 -13.65 6.77 19.17
N GLN A 154 -12.41 6.56 19.61
CA GLN A 154 -12.15 5.90 20.90
C GLN A 154 -12.66 6.72 22.08
N ALA A 155 -12.43 8.03 22.08
CA ALA A 155 -12.93 8.93 23.13
C ALA A 155 -14.46 8.93 23.19
N ALA A 156 -15.16 8.96 22.05
CA ALA A 156 -16.61 8.91 21.99
C ALA A 156 -17.19 7.60 22.54
N ARG A 157 -16.47 6.48 22.40
CA ARG A 157 -16.90 5.17 22.95
C ARG A 157 -16.69 5.06 24.48
N CYS A 158 -15.80 5.86 25.03
CA CYS A 158 -15.49 5.87 26.48
C CYS A 158 -16.41 6.79 27.30
N VAL A 159 -17.35 7.50 26.70
CA VAL A 159 -18.34 8.30 27.43
C VAL A 159 -19.34 7.32 28.06
N PRO A 160 -19.43 7.23 29.44
CA PRO A 160 -20.42 6.39 30.10
C PRO A 160 -21.81 6.88 29.69
N SER A 161 -22.69 5.95 29.33
CA SER A 161 -24.11 6.27 29.22
C SER A 161 -24.55 6.80 30.59
N LEU A 162 -24.76 8.10 30.70
CA LEU A 162 -25.41 8.69 31.87
C LEU A 162 -26.75 8.00 32.02
N GLY A 163 -26.85 7.15 33.05
CA GLY A 163 -28.02 6.35 33.31
C GLY A 163 -29.26 7.22 33.36
N GLN A 164 -30.27 6.78 32.63
CA GLN A 164 -31.63 7.20 32.86
C GLN A 164 -32.01 6.61 34.22
N GLY A 165 -32.00 7.50 35.24
CA GLY A 165 -32.62 7.25 36.54
C GLY A 165 -34.15 7.41 36.46
#